data_b69fdea4fe87c66b724f1f2ba21b0333
#
_entry.id   b69fdea4fe87c66b724f1f2ba21b0333
#
_cell.length_a   1.000
_cell.length_b   1.000
_cell.length_c   1.000
_cell.angle_alpha   90.00
_cell.angle_beta   90.00
_cell.angle_gamma   90.00
#
_symmetry.space_group_name_H-M   'P 1'
#
loop_
_entity.id
_entity.type
_entity.pdbx_description
1 polymer ?
#
loop_
_entity_poly.entity_id
_entity_poly.type
_entity_poly.pdbx_seq_one_letter_code
_entity_poly.pdbx_strand_id
1 'polypeptide(L)'
;MADLNIGQGRCQGGARLLIKPVRAVIELGALQDVLTPTLNCVHHANRTGRDDDFIAVALPQMQKGREAMRLGHEIELIGSETSLSRLEEMDGLKTLRRRGMIEEIEIGETWIDIGATGAAYIRDRKEVKYTPGWIRRTVARAERRGKPLGKRLKSIQAARGEALALFYGDVVVHIREIVAPITEVDLMVSTYGFSSAKTPAVLPVMPDSARLASDAA
;
A
#
# COMPACT_ATOMS: atom_id res chain seq x y z
N MET A 1 13.98 22.75 -13.48
CA MET A 1 13.23 21.47 -13.36
C MET A 1 13.41 21.03 -11.92
N ALA A 2 12.33 20.85 -11.16
CA ALA A 2 12.46 20.29 -9.83
C ALA A 2 12.90 18.82 -9.96
N ASP A 3 13.90 18.41 -9.17
CA ASP A 3 14.34 17.03 -9.11
C ASP A 3 13.18 16.17 -8.58
N LEU A 4 12.85 15.10 -9.29
CA LEU A 4 11.78 14.19 -8.89
C LEU A 4 12.27 13.19 -7.85
N ASN A 5 11.52 13.01 -6.76
CA ASN A 5 11.85 12.02 -5.75
C ASN A 5 11.77 10.59 -6.34
N ILE A 6 12.82 9.81 -6.17
CA ILE A 6 12.93 8.44 -6.69
C ILE A 6 13.14 7.38 -5.61
N GLY A 7 13.19 7.79 -4.35
CA GLY A 7 13.54 6.94 -3.21
C GLY A 7 12.43 6.77 -2.18
N GLN A 8 12.81 6.88 -0.94
CA GLN A 8 11.97 6.95 0.24
C GLN A 8 11.98 8.37 0.77
N GLY A 9 10.84 8.81 1.30
CA GLY A 9 10.70 10.08 1.98
C GLY A 9 9.97 9.90 3.30
N ARG A 10 10.00 10.95 4.11
CA ARG A 10 9.40 10.98 5.44
C ARG A 10 7.94 11.40 5.36
N CYS A 11 7.05 10.58 5.93
CA CYS A 11 5.68 10.93 6.20
C CYS A 11 5.58 11.47 7.63
N GLN A 12 5.14 12.72 7.78
CA GLN A 12 5.06 13.37 9.10
C GLN A 12 3.91 12.83 9.96
N GLY A 13 2.87 12.24 9.35
CA GLY A 13 1.64 11.90 10.05
C GLY A 13 0.87 13.15 10.47
N GLY A 14 0.01 13.04 11.46
CA GLY A 14 -0.76 14.15 12.04
C GLY A 14 -2.13 14.35 11.39
N ALA A 15 -2.31 13.99 10.14
CA ALA A 15 -3.59 14.01 9.46
C ALA A 15 -3.84 12.71 8.68
N ARG A 16 -5.12 12.40 8.48
CA ARG A 16 -5.59 11.27 7.68
C ARG A 16 -6.71 11.68 6.74
N LEU A 17 -6.78 11.02 5.62
CA LEU A 17 -7.83 11.17 4.62
C LEU A 17 -8.33 9.78 4.24
N LEU A 18 -9.63 9.55 4.43
CA LEU A 18 -10.24 8.26 4.16
C LEU A 18 -10.95 8.30 2.80
N ILE A 19 -10.58 7.38 1.91
CA ILE A 19 -11.20 7.19 0.61
C ILE A 19 -12.15 5.99 0.70
N LYS A 20 -13.45 6.24 0.61
CA LYS A 20 -14.50 5.23 0.58
C LYS A 20 -15.20 5.23 -0.77
N PRO A 21 -15.12 4.15 -1.55
CA PRO A 21 -15.96 3.98 -2.73
C PRO A 21 -17.44 3.92 -2.35
N VAL A 22 -18.28 4.54 -3.15
CA VAL A 22 -19.73 4.43 -2.94
C VAL A 22 -20.20 2.97 -3.16
N ARG A 23 -21.30 2.61 -2.54
CA ARG A 23 -21.84 1.24 -2.57
C ARG A 23 -22.01 0.70 -4.00
N ALA A 24 -22.47 1.50 -4.94
CA ALA A 24 -22.63 1.11 -6.34
C ALA A 24 -21.32 0.66 -7.00
N VAL A 25 -20.19 1.34 -6.71
CA VAL A 25 -18.86 0.95 -7.21
C VAL A 25 -18.46 -0.43 -6.67
N ILE A 26 -18.75 -0.69 -5.39
CA ILE A 26 -18.43 -1.95 -4.73
C ILE A 26 -19.28 -3.10 -5.34
N GLU A 27 -20.57 -2.89 -5.46
CA GLU A 27 -21.52 -3.90 -6.00
C GLU A 27 -21.23 -4.24 -7.47
N LEU A 28 -20.75 -3.28 -8.26
CA LEU A 28 -20.35 -3.49 -9.65
C LEU A 28 -18.94 -4.09 -9.80
N GLY A 29 -18.20 -4.29 -8.70
CA GLY A 29 -16.82 -4.79 -8.74
C GLY A 29 -15.81 -3.81 -9.35
N ALA A 30 -16.17 -2.51 -9.42
CA ALA A 30 -15.36 -1.46 -10.05
C ALA A 30 -14.36 -0.78 -9.09
N LEU A 31 -13.98 -1.47 -8.01
CA LEU A 31 -13.08 -0.93 -6.98
C LEU A 31 -11.72 -0.45 -7.56
N GLN A 32 -11.21 -1.13 -8.59
CA GLN A 32 -9.96 -0.74 -9.25
C GLN A 32 -10.05 0.63 -9.94
N ASP A 33 -11.24 1.05 -10.36
CA ASP A 33 -11.47 2.35 -10.99
C ASP A 33 -11.37 3.51 -9.99
N VAL A 34 -11.46 3.21 -8.69
CA VAL A 34 -11.19 4.16 -7.59
C VAL A 34 -9.75 4.02 -7.09
N LEU A 35 -9.28 2.81 -6.88
CA LEU A 35 -7.95 2.53 -6.36
C LEU A 35 -6.84 3.07 -7.25
N THR A 36 -6.86 2.73 -8.53
CA THR A 36 -5.78 3.09 -9.44
C THR A 36 -5.57 4.60 -9.55
N PRO A 37 -6.60 5.44 -9.76
CA PRO A 37 -6.44 6.89 -9.74
C PRO A 37 -5.95 7.43 -8.39
N THR A 38 -6.48 6.93 -7.27
CA THR A 38 -6.05 7.34 -5.93
C THR A 38 -4.57 7.09 -5.71
N LEU A 39 -4.12 5.86 -5.98
CA LEU A 39 -2.73 5.47 -5.81
C LEU A 39 -1.78 6.22 -6.77
N ASN A 40 -2.23 6.50 -8.00
CA ASN A 40 -1.48 7.34 -8.94
C ASN A 40 -1.33 8.77 -8.43
N CYS A 41 -2.36 9.35 -7.81
CA CYS A 41 -2.29 10.67 -7.17
C CYS A 41 -1.26 10.66 -6.04
N VAL A 42 -1.27 9.65 -5.15
CA VAL A 42 -0.26 9.50 -4.09
C VAL A 42 1.14 9.41 -4.67
N HIS A 43 1.34 8.55 -5.67
CA HIS A 43 2.65 8.37 -6.30
C HIS A 43 3.14 9.69 -6.93
N HIS A 44 2.27 10.42 -7.62
CA HIS A 44 2.62 11.72 -8.20
C HIS A 44 2.95 12.76 -7.11
N ALA A 45 2.10 12.88 -6.07
CA ALA A 45 2.31 13.79 -4.95
C ALA A 45 3.66 13.54 -4.25
N ASN A 46 3.99 12.28 -3.96
CA ASN A 46 5.25 11.90 -3.33
C ASN A 46 6.47 12.13 -4.26
N ARG A 47 6.30 11.98 -5.58
CA ARG A 47 7.39 12.26 -6.54
C ARG A 47 7.68 13.74 -6.76
N THR A 48 6.67 14.58 -6.66
CA THR A 48 6.76 16.02 -6.94
C THR A 48 6.79 16.89 -5.70
N GLY A 49 6.49 16.30 -4.53
CA GLY A 49 6.49 16.95 -3.23
C GLY A 49 7.89 17.04 -2.61
N ARG A 50 7.94 17.44 -1.36
CA ARG A 50 9.18 17.48 -0.56
C ARG A 50 9.47 16.11 0.03
N ASP A 51 10.75 15.80 0.25
CA ASP A 51 11.21 14.53 0.83
C ASP A 51 10.71 14.29 2.28
N ASP A 52 10.36 15.37 2.98
CA ASP A 52 9.87 15.38 4.36
C ASP A 52 8.34 15.47 4.46
N ASP A 53 7.61 15.34 3.35
CA ASP A 53 6.15 15.52 3.30
C ASP A 53 5.48 14.46 2.40
N PHE A 54 5.91 13.21 2.56
CA PHE A 54 5.32 12.08 1.85
C PHE A 54 3.99 11.65 2.46
N ILE A 55 3.14 11.09 1.63
CA ILE A 55 1.85 10.50 1.99
C ILE A 55 2.03 8.98 2.08
N ALA A 56 1.67 8.40 3.22
CA ALA A 56 1.61 6.97 3.43
C ALA A 56 0.24 6.42 3.05
N VAL A 57 0.21 5.17 2.58
CA VAL A 57 -1.02 4.45 2.23
C VAL A 57 -1.23 3.31 3.22
N ALA A 58 -2.39 3.29 3.84
CA ALA A 58 -2.87 2.20 4.68
C ALA A 58 -4.10 1.52 4.05
N LEU A 59 -4.23 0.24 4.31
CA LEU A 59 -5.28 -0.63 3.78
C LEU A 59 -5.96 -1.35 4.95
N PRO A 60 -6.73 -0.62 5.80
CA PRO A 60 -7.20 -1.12 7.10
C PRO A 60 -8.06 -2.38 7.00
N GLN A 61 -8.76 -2.57 5.89
CA GLN A 61 -9.62 -3.72 5.64
C GLN A 61 -8.92 -4.83 4.83
N MET A 62 -7.59 -4.76 4.67
CA MET A 62 -6.83 -5.81 4.00
C MET A 62 -6.90 -7.10 4.80
N GLN A 63 -7.37 -8.19 4.20
CA GLN A 63 -7.56 -9.47 4.88
C GLN A 63 -7.25 -10.66 3.98
N LYS A 64 -6.94 -11.78 4.61
CA LYS A 64 -6.71 -13.03 3.90
C LYS A 64 -8.05 -13.62 3.44
N GLY A 65 -8.27 -13.65 2.14
CA GLY A 65 -9.38 -14.38 1.54
C GLY A 65 -9.08 -15.88 1.38
N ARG A 66 -10.05 -16.64 0.85
CA ARG A 66 -9.90 -18.08 0.64
C ARG A 66 -8.76 -18.45 -0.31
N GLU A 67 -8.58 -17.70 -1.37
CA GLU A 67 -7.59 -17.98 -2.43
C GLU A 67 -6.51 -16.91 -2.57
N ALA A 68 -6.82 -15.67 -2.18
CA ALA A 68 -5.91 -14.53 -2.30
C ALA A 68 -6.22 -13.48 -1.23
N MET A 69 -5.27 -12.55 -1.03
CA MET A 69 -5.48 -11.36 -0.21
C MET A 69 -6.56 -10.48 -0.84
N ARG A 70 -7.45 -9.93 0.00
CA ARG A 70 -8.50 -8.98 -0.38
C ARG A 70 -8.18 -7.62 0.21
N LEU A 71 -8.45 -6.59 -0.55
CA LEU A 71 -8.17 -5.22 -0.16
C LEU A 71 -9.17 -4.66 0.86
N GLY A 72 -10.44 -5.07 0.79
CA GLY A 72 -11.55 -4.36 1.43
C GLY A 72 -12.03 -3.17 0.58
N HIS A 73 -12.70 -2.22 1.21
CA HIS A 73 -13.37 -1.11 0.52
C HIS A 73 -12.84 0.27 0.95
N GLU A 74 -11.83 0.33 1.81
CA GLU A 74 -11.30 1.57 2.35
C GLU A 74 -9.80 1.68 2.09
N ILE A 75 -9.38 2.90 1.74
CA ILE A 75 -7.97 3.30 1.66
C ILE A 75 -7.82 4.47 2.60
N GLU A 76 -6.89 4.37 3.53
CA GLU A 76 -6.54 5.47 4.41
C GLU A 76 -5.20 6.05 3.98
N LEU A 77 -5.16 7.36 3.82
CA LEU A 77 -3.97 8.12 3.45
C LEU A 77 -3.55 8.94 4.65
N ILE A 78 -2.27 8.82 5.03
CA ILE A 78 -1.72 9.48 6.21
C ILE A 78 -0.60 10.40 5.75
N GLY A 79 -0.59 11.63 6.28
CA GLY A 79 0.38 12.65 5.92
C GLY A 79 0.23 13.91 6.77
N SER A 80 0.88 14.99 6.33
CA SER A 80 0.55 16.32 6.84
C SER A 80 -0.79 16.80 6.26
N GLU A 81 -1.49 17.71 6.95
CA GLU A 81 -2.69 18.36 6.42
C GLU A 81 -2.42 19.02 5.07
N THR A 82 -1.25 19.65 4.92
CA THR A 82 -0.82 20.30 3.68
C THR A 82 -0.68 19.32 2.53
N SER A 83 -0.05 18.16 2.75
CA SER A 83 0.13 17.16 1.69
C SER A 83 -1.19 16.50 1.28
N LEU A 84 -2.07 16.25 2.25
CA LEU A 84 -3.40 15.68 1.98
C LEU A 84 -4.32 16.67 1.28
N SER A 85 -4.33 17.96 1.67
CA SER A 85 -5.09 19.00 0.98
C SER A 85 -4.62 19.17 -0.47
N ARG A 86 -3.31 19.15 -0.71
CA ARG A 86 -2.75 19.18 -2.08
C ARG A 86 -3.16 17.96 -2.88
N LEU A 87 -3.19 16.79 -2.26
CA LEU A 87 -3.62 15.55 -2.90
C LEU A 87 -5.10 15.60 -3.31
N GLU A 88 -5.97 16.11 -2.43
CA GLU A 88 -7.40 16.27 -2.66
C GLU A 88 -7.69 17.13 -3.89
N GLU A 89 -6.85 18.15 -4.12
CA GLU A 89 -6.93 19.04 -5.28
C GLU A 89 -6.46 18.43 -6.60
N MET A 90 -5.90 17.22 -6.61
CA MET A 90 -5.43 16.58 -7.83
C MET A 90 -6.59 16.10 -8.72
N ASP A 91 -6.39 16.20 -10.03
CA ASP A 91 -7.41 15.87 -11.04
C ASP A 91 -7.99 14.46 -10.93
N GLY A 92 -7.19 13.50 -10.50
CA GLY A 92 -7.62 12.11 -10.28
C GLY A 92 -8.71 12.02 -9.21
N LEU A 93 -8.47 12.60 -8.02
CA LEU A 93 -9.46 12.61 -6.93
C LEU A 93 -10.66 13.50 -7.23
N LYS A 94 -10.43 14.70 -7.79
CA LYS A 94 -11.53 15.57 -8.25
C LYS A 94 -12.45 14.85 -9.26
N THR A 95 -11.88 14.06 -10.14
CA THR A 95 -12.65 13.29 -11.13
C THR A 95 -13.47 12.18 -10.47
N LEU A 96 -12.91 11.47 -9.48
CA LEU A 96 -13.64 10.46 -8.72
C LEU A 96 -14.84 11.09 -7.97
N ARG A 97 -14.63 12.21 -7.30
CA ARG A 97 -15.70 12.97 -6.61
C ARG A 97 -16.77 13.43 -7.60
N ARG A 98 -16.38 14.10 -8.68
CA ARG A 98 -17.32 14.61 -9.70
C ARG A 98 -18.16 13.50 -10.34
N ARG A 99 -17.60 12.29 -10.47
CA ARG A 99 -18.31 11.11 -11.00
C ARG A 99 -19.16 10.41 -9.93
N GLY A 100 -19.13 10.85 -8.68
CA GLY A 100 -19.83 10.20 -7.58
C GLY A 100 -19.34 8.78 -7.31
N MET A 101 -18.04 8.48 -7.54
CA MET A 101 -17.47 7.16 -7.33
C MET A 101 -16.97 6.94 -5.91
N ILE A 102 -16.71 8.00 -5.18
CA ILE A 102 -16.28 8.00 -3.77
C ILE A 102 -17.25 8.84 -2.93
N GLU A 103 -17.35 8.49 -1.65
CA GLU A 103 -18.05 9.28 -0.65
C GLU A 103 -17.34 10.61 -0.44
N GLU A 104 -17.97 11.52 0.32
CA GLU A 104 -17.34 12.78 0.69
C GLU A 104 -16.02 12.52 1.44
N ILE A 105 -14.99 13.29 1.09
CA ILE A 105 -13.66 13.15 1.66
C ILE A 105 -13.54 14.17 2.79
N GLU A 106 -13.12 13.71 3.96
CA GLU A 106 -12.79 14.56 5.10
C GLU A 106 -11.35 14.30 5.53
N ILE A 107 -10.59 15.39 5.75
CA ILE A 107 -9.29 15.34 6.37
C ILE A 107 -9.52 15.41 7.88
N GLY A 108 -9.21 14.31 8.57
CA GLY A 108 -9.28 14.22 10.02
C GLY A 108 -7.89 14.25 10.65
N GLU A 109 -7.85 14.55 11.94
CA GLU A 109 -6.63 14.41 12.72
C GLU A 109 -6.31 12.93 12.97
N THR A 110 -5.02 12.60 13.05
CA THR A 110 -4.55 11.30 13.52
C THR A 110 -3.35 11.50 14.44
N TRP A 111 -3.23 10.63 15.43
CA TRP A 111 -2.18 10.70 16.43
C TRP A 111 -1.30 9.46 16.37
N ILE A 112 0.01 9.68 16.43
CA ILE A 112 0.98 8.60 16.55
C ILE A 112 1.19 8.34 18.05
N ASP A 113 0.53 7.30 18.55
CA ASP A 113 0.67 6.86 19.93
C ASP A 113 1.72 5.75 20.02
N ILE A 114 2.87 6.07 20.59
CA ILE A 114 3.98 5.12 20.76
C ILE A 114 3.56 3.98 21.67
N GLY A 115 3.72 2.76 21.19
CA GLY A 115 3.31 1.54 21.90
C GLY A 115 1.91 1.04 21.52
N ALA A 116 1.06 1.87 20.91
CA ALA A 116 -0.21 1.40 20.37
C ALA A 116 0.00 0.43 19.20
N THR A 117 -0.95 -0.46 19.00
CA THR A 117 -0.95 -1.39 17.85
C THR A 117 -1.28 -0.62 16.59
N GLY A 118 -0.48 -0.83 15.55
CA GLY A 118 -0.69 -0.29 14.22
C GLY A 118 -0.38 -1.30 13.14
N ALA A 119 -0.37 -0.86 11.89
CA ALA A 119 -0.05 -1.70 10.75
C ALA A 119 0.99 -1.06 9.82
N ALA A 120 1.95 -1.86 9.36
CA ALA A 120 2.87 -1.47 8.31
C ALA A 120 2.50 -2.19 7.00
N TYR A 121 2.33 -1.42 5.93
CA TYR A 121 2.07 -1.93 4.59
C TYR A 121 3.37 -1.92 3.79
N ILE A 122 3.90 -3.11 3.53
CA ILE A 122 5.25 -3.30 3.01
C ILE A 122 5.18 -3.73 1.55
N ARG A 123 5.93 -3.02 0.69
CA ARG A 123 6.12 -3.46 -0.68
C ARG A 123 6.93 -4.76 -0.73
N ASP A 124 6.30 -5.87 -1.14
CA ASP A 124 6.99 -7.16 -1.33
C ASP A 124 7.57 -7.27 -2.74
N ARG A 125 8.86 -6.94 -2.84
CA ARG A 125 9.61 -7.06 -4.11
C ARG A 125 9.95 -8.51 -4.47
N LYS A 126 9.73 -9.48 -3.58
CA LYS A 126 10.03 -10.89 -3.86
C LYS A 126 8.99 -11.45 -4.84
N GLU A 127 7.71 -11.12 -4.65
CA GLU A 127 6.64 -11.57 -5.53
C GLU A 127 6.76 -11.02 -6.96
N VAL A 128 7.21 -9.78 -7.12
CA VAL A 128 7.50 -9.19 -8.44
C VAL A 128 8.53 -9.99 -9.22
N LYS A 129 9.46 -10.68 -8.51
CA LYS A 129 10.50 -11.50 -9.12
C LYS A 129 10.02 -12.89 -9.55
N TYR A 130 8.85 -13.33 -9.09
CA TYR A 130 8.39 -14.70 -9.30
C TYR A 130 7.40 -14.87 -10.45
N THR A 131 7.41 -13.97 -11.42
CA THR A 131 6.62 -14.12 -12.64
C THR A 131 7.04 -15.40 -13.39
N PRO A 132 6.12 -16.06 -14.14
CA PRO A 132 6.45 -17.25 -14.93
C PRO A 132 7.68 -17.05 -15.84
N GLY A 133 7.83 -15.85 -16.41
CA GLY A 133 9.00 -15.50 -17.23
C GLY A 133 10.31 -15.43 -16.43
N TRP A 134 10.27 -14.89 -15.21
CA TRP A 134 11.44 -14.89 -14.32
C TRP A 134 11.82 -16.33 -13.89
N ILE A 135 10.83 -17.16 -13.52
CA ILE A 135 11.03 -18.55 -13.15
C ILE A 135 11.71 -19.28 -14.29
N ARG A 136 11.17 -19.22 -15.53
CA ARG A 136 11.79 -19.85 -16.70
C ARG A 136 13.24 -19.42 -16.93
N ARG A 137 13.53 -18.10 -16.86
CA ARG A 137 14.90 -17.58 -17.01
C ARG A 137 15.83 -18.06 -15.89
N THR A 138 15.31 -18.18 -14.66
CA THR A 138 16.10 -18.61 -13.49
C THR A 138 16.41 -20.10 -13.57
N VAL A 139 15.45 -20.93 -13.98
CA VAL A 139 15.65 -22.37 -14.26
C VAL A 139 16.72 -22.55 -15.33
N ALA A 140 16.55 -21.98 -16.49
CA ALA A 140 17.50 -22.10 -17.61
C ALA A 140 18.92 -21.59 -17.24
N ARG A 141 19.04 -20.57 -16.36
CA ARG A 141 20.34 -20.10 -15.87
C ARG A 141 20.98 -21.07 -14.90
N ALA A 142 20.19 -21.75 -14.08
CA ALA A 142 20.71 -22.72 -13.12
C ALA A 142 21.13 -24.02 -13.81
N GLU A 143 20.36 -24.49 -14.77
CA GLU A 143 20.72 -25.64 -15.63
C GLU A 143 22.05 -25.40 -16.32
N ARG A 144 22.23 -24.24 -16.97
CA ARG A 144 23.52 -23.87 -17.60
C ARG A 144 24.68 -23.81 -16.62
N ARG A 145 24.44 -23.58 -15.32
CA ARG A 145 25.48 -23.51 -14.28
C ARG A 145 25.61 -24.76 -13.45
N GLY A 146 24.88 -25.84 -13.76
CA GLY A 146 24.88 -27.09 -13.00
C GLY A 146 24.45 -26.94 -11.53
N LYS A 147 23.63 -25.91 -11.19
CA LYS A 147 23.22 -25.61 -9.81
C LYS A 147 21.81 -26.13 -9.50
N PRO A 148 21.61 -26.90 -8.41
CA PRO A 148 20.30 -27.43 -8.05
C PRO A 148 19.35 -26.28 -7.59
N LEU A 149 18.15 -26.25 -8.17
CA LEU A 149 17.12 -25.23 -7.90
C LEU A 149 16.07 -25.64 -6.86
N GLY A 150 16.00 -26.91 -6.46
CA GLY A 150 14.83 -27.52 -5.82
C GLY A 150 14.31 -26.82 -4.56
N LYS A 151 15.16 -26.44 -3.60
CA LYS A 151 14.72 -25.79 -2.34
C LYS A 151 14.18 -24.36 -2.55
N ARG A 152 14.78 -23.61 -3.47
CA ARG A 152 14.43 -22.22 -3.73
C ARG A 152 13.10 -22.08 -4.49
N LEU A 153 12.79 -22.99 -5.41
CA LEU A 153 11.51 -23.01 -6.11
C LEU A 153 10.35 -23.42 -5.19
N LYS A 154 10.56 -24.36 -4.26
CA LYS A 154 9.54 -24.76 -3.27
C LYS A 154 9.19 -23.63 -2.30
N SER A 155 10.19 -22.86 -1.83
CA SER A 155 9.94 -21.69 -0.95
C SER A 155 9.21 -20.55 -1.67
N ILE A 156 9.42 -20.41 -2.99
CA ILE A 156 8.75 -19.43 -3.84
C ILE A 156 7.28 -19.81 -4.04
N GLN A 157 6.98 -21.09 -4.26
CA GLN A 157 5.61 -21.57 -4.42
C GLN A 157 4.80 -21.48 -3.12
N ALA A 158 5.44 -21.67 -1.96
CA ALA A 158 4.79 -21.57 -0.65
C ALA A 158 4.42 -20.12 -0.25
N ALA A 159 5.16 -19.12 -0.74
CA ALA A 159 4.91 -17.70 -0.43
C ALA A 159 3.89 -17.03 -1.37
N ARG A 160 3.35 -17.74 -2.36
CA ARG A 160 2.32 -17.20 -3.25
C ARG A 160 1.00 -17.04 -2.53
N GLY A 161 0.40 -15.84 -2.64
CA GLY A 161 -0.91 -15.53 -2.09
C GLY A 161 -0.88 -14.83 -0.72
N GLU A 162 0.31 -14.53 -0.18
CA GLU A 162 0.45 -13.76 1.08
C GLU A 162 0.48 -12.24 0.85
N ALA A 163 0.59 -11.80 -0.39
CA ALA A 163 0.62 -10.38 -0.73
C ALA A 163 -0.55 -9.98 -1.61
N LEU A 164 -1.09 -8.80 -1.35
CA LEU A 164 -2.11 -8.14 -2.17
C LEU A 164 -1.45 -7.53 -3.40
N ALA A 165 -1.98 -7.79 -4.59
CA ALA A 165 -1.54 -7.14 -5.82
C ALA A 165 -2.36 -5.85 -6.06
N LEU A 166 -1.68 -4.71 -6.13
CA LEU A 166 -2.25 -3.41 -6.47
C LEU A 166 -1.75 -2.96 -7.85
N PHE A 167 -2.62 -2.36 -8.62
CA PHE A 167 -2.32 -1.90 -9.97
C PHE A 167 -2.11 -0.39 -10.00
N TYR A 168 -0.95 0.05 -10.50
CA TYR A 168 -0.59 1.44 -10.78
C TYR A 168 -0.40 1.57 -12.30
N GLY A 169 -1.49 1.75 -13.04
CA GLY A 169 -1.44 1.62 -14.50
C GLY A 169 -0.88 0.25 -14.89
N ASP A 170 0.22 0.22 -15.64
CA ASP A 170 0.88 -1.02 -16.09
C ASP A 170 1.79 -1.67 -15.03
N VAL A 171 1.96 -1.05 -13.86
CA VAL A 171 2.83 -1.54 -12.80
C VAL A 171 2.03 -2.24 -11.73
N VAL A 172 2.40 -3.49 -11.42
CA VAL A 172 1.83 -4.24 -10.30
C VAL A 172 2.75 -4.12 -9.09
N VAL A 173 2.19 -3.69 -7.97
CA VAL A 173 2.87 -3.60 -6.67
C VAL A 173 2.25 -4.60 -5.71
N HIS A 174 3.06 -5.50 -5.19
CA HIS A 174 2.62 -6.48 -4.19
C HIS A 174 2.83 -5.92 -2.78
N ILE A 175 1.78 -5.94 -1.96
CA ILE A 175 1.76 -5.39 -0.61
C ILE A 175 1.48 -6.50 0.40
N ARG A 176 2.25 -6.50 1.49
CA ARG A 176 2.03 -7.35 2.65
C ARG A 176 1.82 -6.48 3.89
N GLU A 177 0.87 -6.85 4.73
CA GLU A 177 0.61 -6.24 6.02
C GLU A 177 1.47 -6.87 7.12
N ILE A 178 1.95 -6.04 8.05
CA ILE A 178 2.55 -6.46 9.32
C ILE A 178 1.88 -5.65 10.42
N VAL A 179 1.24 -6.32 11.35
CA VAL A 179 0.70 -5.71 12.57
C VAL A 179 1.79 -5.69 13.63
N ALA A 180 2.08 -4.53 14.19
CA ALA A 180 3.13 -4.33 15.17
C ALA A 180 2.85 -3.09 16.05
N PRO A 181 3.49 -2.98 17.23
CA PRO A 181 3.47 -1.74 17.98
C PRO A 181 4.13 -0.60 17.21
N ILE A 182 3.60 0.61 17.36
CA ILE A 182 4.20 1.83 16.84
C ILE A 182 5.42 2.15 17.69
N THR A 183 6.60 2.17 17.08
CA THR A 183 7.88 2.41 17.77
C THR A 183 8.55 3.71 17.37
N GLU A 184 8.16 4.29 16.23
CA GLU A 184 8.80 5.45 15.64
C GLU A 184 7.76 6.47 15.18
N VAL A 185 8.12 7.74 15.30
CA VAL A 185 7.33 8.87 14.77
C VAL A 185 7.68 9.12 13.30
N ASP A 186 8.92 8.78 12.90
CA ASP A 186 9.41 9.00 11.54
C ASP A 186 9.02 7.85 10.62
N LEU A 187 7.94 8.06 9.89
CA LEU A 187 7.37 7.07 9.00
C LEU A 187 8.02 7.16 7.61
N MET A 188 8.98 6.29 7.31
CA MET A 188 9.65 6.27 6.01
C MET A 188 8.88 5.44 4.99
N VAL A 189 8.39 6.08 3.94
CA VAL A 189 7.64 5.43 2.86
C VAL A 189 8.25 5.71 1.49
N SER A 190 7.99 4.83 0.54
CA SER A 190 8.37 5.01 -0.86
C SER A 190 7.45 6.01 -1.56
N THR A 191 7.79 6.41 -2.78
CA THR A 191 6.89 7.23 -3.61
C THR A 191 5.52 6.59 -3.87
N TYR A 192 5.37 5.28 -3.69
CA TYR A 192 4.07 4.60 -3.74
C TYR A 192 3.28 4.65 -2.43
N GLY A 193 3.79 5.31 -1.39
CA GLY A 193 3.15 5.40 -0.08
C GLY A 193 3.34 4.18 0.82
N PHE A 194 4.10 3.17 0.40
CA PHE A 194 4.35 1.96 1.18
C PHE A 194 5.78 1.89 1.71
N SER A 195 5.94 1.29 2.88
CA SER A 195 7.24 1.10 3.51
C SER A 195 8.04 -0.05 2.89
N SER A 196 9.31 -0.19 3.29
CA SER A 196 10.16 -1.30 2.91
C SER A 196 10.19 -2.37 4.01
N ALA A 197 10.54 -3.62 3.65
CA ALA A 197 10.71 -4.69 4.63
C ALA A 197 11.89 -4.46 5.60
N LYS A 198 12.82 -3.56 5.26
CA LYS A 198 13.97 -3.22 6.11
C LYS A 198 13.63 -2.14 7.12
N THR A 199 12.75 -1.23 6.76
CA THR A 199 12.28 -0.09 7.55
C THR A 199 10.75 -0.07 7.47
N PRO A 200 10.04 -0.95 8.20
CA PRO A 200 8.57 -0.92 8.22
C PRO A 200 8.09 0.33 8.95
N ALA A 201 7.32 1.16 8.26
CA ALA A 201 6.64 2.29 8.87
C ALA A 201 5.29 1.80 9.41
N VAL A 202 5.19 1.67 10.72
CA VAL A 202 3.95 1.24 11.39
C VAL A 202 3.03 2.46 11.52
N LEU A 203 1.96 2.45 10.74
CA LEU A 203 0.97 3.52 10.69
C LEU A 203 -0.03 3.40 11.85
N PRO A 204 -0.60 4.52 12.34
CA PRO A 204 -1.60 4.54 13.41
C PRO A 204 -2.98 4.10 12.91
N VAL A 205 -3.05 2.90 12.36
CA VAL A 205 -4.26 2.30 11.78
C VAL A 205 -4.51 0.97 12.44
N MET A 206 -5.72 0.76 12.94
CA MET A 206 -6.15 -0.53 13.47
C MET A 206 -6.71 -1.38 12.32
N PRO A 207 -5.97 -2.36 11.80
CA PRO A 207 -6.45 -3.19 10.71
C PRO A 207 -7.55 -4.16 11.19
N ASP A 208 -8.46 -4.51 10.30
CA ASP A 208 -9.52 -5.49 10.58
C ASP A 208 -8.95 -6.85 10.99
N SER A 209 -7.80 -7.23 10.45
CA SER A 209 -7.07 -8.44 10.85
C SER A 209 -6.74 -8.47 12.35
N ALA A 210 -6.39 -7.32 12.94
CA ALA A 210 -6.11 -7.21 14.37
C ALA A 210 -7.40 -7.15 15.21
N ARG A 211 -8.47 -6.52 14.71
CA ARG A 211 -9.78 -6.49 15.38
C ARG A 211 -10.37 -7.89 15.50
N LEU A 212 -10.38 -8.66 14.40
CA LEU A 212 -10.88 -10.03 14.40
C LEU A 212 -10.10 -10.97 15.32
N ALA A 213 -8.79 -10.75 15.50
CA ALA A 213 -7.99 -11.52 16.46
C ALA A 213 -8.30 -11.16 17.91
N SER A 214 -8.62 -9.90 18.19
CA SER A 214 -9.02 -9.41 19.53
C SER A 214 -10.41 -9.93 19.94
N ASP A 215 -11.34 -10.03 19.00
CA ASP A 215 -12.71 -10.51 19.27
C ASP A 215 -12.80 -12.05 19.41
N ALA A 216 -11.74 -12.77 19.05
CA ALA A 216 -11.64 -14.23 19.15
C ALA A 216 -10.90 -14.72 20.42
N ALA A 217 -10.35 -13.82 21.22
CA ALA A 217 -9.59 -14.09 22.45
C ALA A 217 -10.42 -13.81 23.70
#